data_0f01138bc2163f1852c35168b5e6b58b
#
_entry.id   0f01138bc2163f1852c35168b5e6b58b
#
_cell.length_a   1.000
_cell.length_b   1.000
_cell.length_c   1.000
_cell.angle_alpha   90.00
_cell.angle_beta   90.00
_cell.angle_gamma   90.00
#
_symmetry.space_group_name_H-M   'P 1'
#
loop_
_entity.id
_entity.type
_entity.pdbx_description
1 polymer ?
#
loop_
_entity_poly.entity_id
_entity_poly.type
_entity_poly.pdbx_seq_one_letter_code
_entity_poly.pdbx_strand_id
1 'polypeptide(L)'
;MSRLTVYHQSTPDIPNKVLSHHVDIAATLAELGIRFERAEASLPVPAGAGQEEVIATCRGEIDAWMAKGGYLDIDVISVDEDHAQHMPWQAELLREHRLAGEWVLCVVAGRVQISLHVGDYLYSVLCERDDRLVVPAGMAHWLDMGERPRIVAMRLFTDAYGWRPDYVEPSAHERFPSFEG
;
A
#
# COMPACT_ATOMS: atom_id res chain seq x y z
N MET A 1 -13.02 -4.30 6.33
CA MET A 1 -12.18 -4.63 7.50
C MET A 1 -10.81 -5.05 7.02
N SER A 2 -9.75 -4.43 7.57
CA SER A 2 -8.37 -4.74 7.22
C SER A 2 -8.03 -6.19 7.55
N ARG A 3 -7.16 -6.80 6.77
CA ARG A 3 -6.81 -8.22 6.91
C ARG A 3 -5.36 -8.44 6.54
N LEU A 4 -4.65 -9.24 7.32
CA LEU A 4 -3.33 -9.77 6.96
C LEU A 4 -3.46 -11.25 6.64
N THR A 5 -2.95 -11.65 5.48
CA THR A 5 -2.82 -13.05 5.08
C THR A 5 -1.36 -13.35 4.81
N VAL A 6 -0.83 -14.39 5.44
CA VAL A 6 0.58 -14.79 5.30
C VAL A 6 0.64 -16.10 4.51
N TYR A 7 1.50 -16.12 3.49
CA TYR A 7 1.76 -17.29 2.65
C TYR A 7 3.24 -17.67 2.72
N HIS A 8 3.53 -18.96 2.59
CA HIS A 8 4.88 -19.43 2.31
C HIS A 8 5.05 -19.60 0.81
N GLN A 9 6.21 -19.26 0.26
CA GLN A 9 6.43 -19.29 -1.20
C GLN A 9 6.30 -20.68 -1.82
N SER A 10 6.50 -21.76 -1.03
CA SER A 10 6.32 -23.14 -1.50
C SER A 10 4.86 -23.58 -1.59
N THR A 11 3.94 -22.85 -0.97
CA THR A 11 2.50 -23.12 -0.95
C THR A 11 1.71 -21.81 -1.15
N PRO A 12 1.86 -21.17 -2.32
CA PRO A 12 1.36 -19.80 -2.53
C PRO A 12 -0.17 -19.68 -2.48
N ASP A 13 -0.89 -20.77 -2.67
CA ASP A 13 -2.35 -20.80 -2.66
C ASP A 13 -2.95 -21.13 -1.28
N ILE A 14 -2.11 -21.48 -0.31
CA ILE A 14 -2.55 -21.94 1.02
C ILE A 14 -2.10 -20.93 2.08
N PRO A 15 -3.04 -20.16 2.69
CA PRO A 15 -2.67 -19.27 3.77
C PRO A 15 -2.13 -20.00 4.99
N ASN A 16 -0.98 -19.57 5.49
CA ASN A 16 -0.42 -20.07 6.75
C ASN A 16 -1.07 -19.38 7.95
N LYS A 17 -1.48 -18.13 7.78
CA LYS A 17 -2.05 -17.30 8.84
C LYS A 17 -2.99 -16.27 8.24
N VAL A 18 -4.11 -16.03 8.92
CA VAL A 18 -5.06 -14.96 8.56
C VAL A 18 -5.43 -14.20 9.82
N LEU A 19 -5.21 -12.89 9.83
CA LEU A 19 -5.53 -11.99 10.94
C LEU A 19 -6.47 -10.89 10.47
N SER A 20 -7.45 -10.54 11.30
CA SER A 20 -8.42 -9.49 11.03
C SER A 20 -8.51 -8.42 12.13
N HIS A 21 -7.88 -8.66 13.29
CA HIS A 21 -7.83 -7.66 14.35
C HIS A 21 -6.62 -6.74 14.14
N HIS A 22 -6.86 -5.44 14.19
CA HIS A 22 -5.83 -4.42 13.94
C HIS A 22 -4.59 -4.59 14.83
N VAL A 23 -4.79 -4.87 16.12
CA VAL A 23 -3.69 -5.07 17.09
C VAL A 23 -2.80 -6.25 16.69
N ASP A 24 -3.40 -7.36 16.26
CA ASP A 24 -2.67 -8.56 15.86
C ASP A 24 -1.92 -8.35 14.54
N ILE A 25 -2.56 -7.66 13.58
CA ILE A 25 -1.92 -7.26 12.31
C ILE A 25 -0.72 -6.36 12.59
N ALA A 26 -0.92 -5.31 13.40
CA ALA A 26 0.14 -4.37 13.73
C ALA A 26 1.32 -5.04 14.46
N ALA A 27 1.05 -5.93 15.41
CA ALA A 27 2.09 -6.67 16.13
C ALA A 27 2.90 -7.60 15.21
N THR A 28 2.23 -8.32 14.32
CA THR A 28 2.90 -9.22 13.36
C THR A 28 3.78 -8.42 12.38
N LEU A 29 3.28 -7.32 11.84
CA LEU A 29 4.03 -6.48 10.92
C LEU A 29 5.19 -5.75 11.60
N ALA A 30 5.05 -5.37 12.87
CA ALA A 30 6.11 -4.74 13.65
C ALA A 30 7.36 -5.62 13.79
N GLU A 31 7.21 -6.93 13.84
CA GLU A 31 8.34 -7.87 13.85
C GLU A 31 9.20 -7.78 12.59
N LEU A 32 8.63 -7.29 11.49
CA LEU A 32 9.30 -7.07 10.21
C LEU A 32 9.80 -5.63 10.03
N GLY A 33 9.64 -4.79 11.04
CA GLY A 33 9.96 -3.36 10.94
C GLY A 33 8.91 -2.53 10.21
N ILE A 34 7.72 -3.09 9.95
CA ILE A 34 6.60 -2.41 9.29
C ILE A 34 5.68 -1.85 10.37
N ARG A 35 5.34 -0.56 10.28
CA ARG A 35 4.35 0.05 11.17
C ARG A 35 2.99 0.07 10.49
N PHE A 36 1.98 -0.43 11.17
CA PHE A 36 0.60 -0.41 10.73
C PHE A 36 -0.23 0.40 11.73
N GLU A 37 -0.71 1.54 11.30
CA GLU A 37 -1.42 2.51 12.12
C GLU A 37 -2.79 2.81 11.52
N ARG A 38 -3.67 3.38 12.31
CA ARG A 38 -4.97 3.87 11.85
C ARG A 38 -5.10 5.35 12.17
N ALA A 39 -5.59 6.14 11.21
CA ALA A 39 -5.84 7.57 11.42
C ALA A 39 -6.96 7.77 12.45
N GLU A 40 -6.83 8.82 13.25
CA GLU A 40 -7.82 9.16 14.28
C GLU A 40 -9.14 9.66 13.68
N ALA A 41 -9.09 10.29 12.51
CA ALA A 41 -10.27 10.84 11.83
C ALA A 41 -10.22 10.56 10.33
N SER A 42 -11.37 10.19 9.79
CA SER A 42 -11.55 9.99 8.35
C SER A 42 -11.69 11.33 7.63
N LEU A 43 -11.08 11.43 6.45
CA LEU A 43 -11.18 12.60 5.58
C LEU A 43 -12.20 12.35 4.46
N PRO A 44 -13.06 13.34 4.12
CA PRO A 44 -14.13 13.17 3.15
C PRO A 44 -13.62 13.35 1.71
N VAL A 45 -12.88 12.37 1.20
CA VAL A 45 -12.40 12.37 -0.18
C VAL A 45 -13.10 11.26 -0.96
N PRO A 46 -13.84 11.57 -2.03
CA PRO A 46 -14.47 10.56 -2.86
C PRO A 46 -13.45 9.88 -3.78
N ALA A 47 -13.73 8.62 -4.13
CA ALA A 47 -12.96 7.90 -5.14
C ALA A 47 -12.99 8.67 -6.48
N GLY A 48 -11.86 8.68 -7.19
CA GLY A 48 -11.73 9.43 -8.44
C GLY A 48 -11.48 10.94 -8.26
N ALA A 49 -11.37 11.44 -7.03
CA ALA A 49 -11.02 12.84 -6.77
C ALA A 49 -9.69 13.22 -7.42
N GLY A 50 -9.58 14.44 -7.94
CA GLY A 50 -8.34 14.94 -8.53
C GLY A 50 -7.22 15.07 -7.50
N GLN A 51 -5.98 15.00 -7.99
CA GLN A 51 -4.78 15.08 -7.13
C GLN A 51 -4.76 16.34 -6.26
N GLU A 52 -5.11 17.48 -6.82
CA GLU A 52 -5.13 18.76 -6.09
C GLU A 52 -6.17 18.76 -4.97
N GLU A 53 -7.35 18.19 -5.21
CA GLU A 53 -8.41 18.07 -4.21
C GLU A 53 -7.97 17.13 -3.06
N VAL A 54 -7.35 16.01 -3.38
CA VAL A 54 -6.84 15.06 -2.37
C VAL A 54 -5.79 15.73 -1.51
N ILE A 55 -4.81 16.38 -2.12
CA ILE A 55 -3.74 17.09 -1.40
C ILE A 55 -4.31 18.21 -0.52
N ALA A 56 -5.24 19.00 -1.04
CA ALA A 56 -5.87 20.09 -0.28
C ALA A 56 -6.64 19.57 0.94
N THR A 57 -7.42 18.51 0.77
CA THR A 57 -8.22 17.92 1.86
C THR A 57 -7.32 17.23 2.90
N CYS A 58 -6.23 16.61 2.46
CA CYS A 58 -5.31 15.87 3.34
C CYS A 58 -4.12 16.71 3.80
N ARG A 59 -4.10 18.02 3.57
CA ARG A 59 -2.95 18.89 3.87
C ARG A 59 -2.43 18.75 5.29
N GLY A 60 -3.31 18.73 6.27
CA GLY A 60 -2.91 18.60 7.69
C GLY A 60 -2.19 17.29 7.98
N GLU A 61 -2.64 16.20 7.40
CA GLU A 61 -1.99 14.89 7.54
C GLU A 61 -0.66 14.84 6.80
N ILE A 62 -0.60 15.36 5.57
CA ILE A 62 0.63 15.45 4.80
C ILE A 62 1.69 16.24 5.56
N ASP A 63 1.34 17.41 6.08
CA ASP A 63 2.24 18.26 6.84
C ASP A 63 2.74 17.57 8.12
N ALA A 64 1.87 16.83 8.81
CA ALA A 64 2.22 16.05 9.98
C ALA A 64 3.25 14.95 9.66
N TRP A 65 3.07 14.23 8.55
CA TRP A 65 4.02 13.21 8.11
C TRP A 65 5.36 13.83 7.69
N MET A 66 5.33 14.92 6.92
CA MET A 66 6.55 15.63 6.48
C MET A 66 7.35 16.17 7.67
N ALA A 67 6.67 16.63 8.72
CA ALA A 67 7.32 17.11 9.94
C ALA A 67 7.98 16.00 10.77
N LYS A 68 7.40 14.79 10.78
CA LYS A 68 7.86 13.67 11.60
C LYS A 68 9.11 12.98 11.09
N GLY A 69 9.22 12.74 9.78
CA GLY A 69 10.07 11.68 9.30
C GLY A 69 10.96 11.99 8.11
N GLY A 70 11.13 13.24 7.73
CA GLY A 70 11.96 13.60 6.57
C GLY A 70 11.35 13.13 5.25
N TYR A 71 10.03 13.06 5.15
CA TYR A 71 9.33 12.81 3.89
C TYR A 71 9.48 14.05 2.99
N LEU A 72 9.91 13.83 1.75
CA LEU A 72 10.31 14.88 0.81
C LEU A 72 9.39 15.00 -0.39
N ASP A 73 8.66 13.93 -0.71
CA ASP A 73 7.83 13.86 -1.90
C ASP A 73 6.55 13.06 -1.63
N ILE A 74 5.55 13.29 -2.47
CA ILE A 74 4.23 12.65 -2.36
C ILE A 74 3.70 12.32 -3.75
N ASP A 75 3.04 11.19 -3.89
CA ASP A 75 2.14 10.93 -5.00
C ASP A 75 0.72 10.57 -4.52
N VAL A 76 -0.23 10.70 -5.42
CA VAL A 76 -1.64 10.40 -5.19
C VAL A 76 -2.10 9.34 -6.17
N ILE A 77 -2.69 8.27 -5.62
CA ILE A 77 -3.40 7.25 -6.37
C ILE A 77 -4.89 7.54 -6.17
N SER A 78 -5.58 7.95 -7.24
CA SER A 78 -7.02 8.22 -7.19
C SER A 78 -7.67 7.60 -8.42
N VAL A 79 -8.44 6.55 -8.21
CA VAL A 79 -9.07 5.75 -9.28
C VAL A 79 -10.48 5.38 -8.88
N ASP A 80 -11.39 5.43 -9.84
CA ASP A 80 -12.71 4.83 -9.76
C ASP A 80 -12.92 3.81 -10.88
N GLU A 81 -14.02 3.08 -10.81
CA GLU A 81 -14.33 2.01 -11.77
C GLU A 81 -14.42 2.51 -13.22
N ASP A 82 -14.84 3.75 -13.44
CA ASP A 82 -15.04 4.33 -14.77
C ASP A 82 -13.72 4.68 -15.46
N HIS A 83 -12.67 4.93 -14.70
CA HIS A 83 -11.36 5.34 -15.20
C HIS A 83 -10.31 4.21 -15.19
N ALA A 84 -10.63 3.06 -14.59
CA ALA A 84 -9.69 1.95 -14.38
C ALA A 84 -9.04 1.41 -15.66
N GLN A 85 -9.73 1.46 -16.79
CA GLN A 85 -9.26 0.88 -18.07
C GLN A 85 -8.14 1.68 -18.74
N HIS A 86 -7.82 2.87 -18.23
CA HIS A 86 -6.91 3.82 -18.87
C HIS A 86 -5.62 4.10 -18.07
N MET A 87 -5.32 3.29 -17.07
CA MET A 87 -4.22 3.56 -16.14
C MET A 87 -3.07 2.54 -16.26
N PRO A 88 -2.11 2.74 -17.20
CA PRO A 88 -1.01 1.80 -17.41
C PRO A 88 -0.11 1.63 -16.19
N TRP A 89 -0.06 2.59 -15.29
CA TRP A 89 0.72 2.54 -14.05
C TRP A 89 0.21 1.50 -13.04
N GLN A 90 -1.03 1.00 -13.16
CA GLN A 90 -1.52 -0.10 -12.33
C GLN A 90 -0.69 -1.38 -12.54
N ALA A 91 -0.37 -1.69 -13.78
CA ALA A 91 0.47 -2.84 -14.11
C ALA A 91 1.90 -2.69 -13.54
N GLU A 92 2.41 -1.47 -13.49
CA GLU A 92 3.72 -1.17 -12.89
C GLU A 92 3.71 -1.36 -11.38
N LEU A 93 2.65 -0.93 -10.69
CA LEU A 93 2.48 -1.13 -9.25
C LEU A 93 2.27 -2.60 -8.86
N LEU A 94 1.70 -3.38 -9.76
CA LEU A 94 1.46 -4.82 -9.57
C LEU A 94 2.74 -5.65 -9.71
N ARG A 95 3.76 -5.18 -10.41
CA ARG A 95 5.06 -5.87 -10.48
C ARG A 95 5.82 -5.72 -9.19
N GLU A 96 6.42 -6.82 -8.73
CA GLU A 96 7.27 -6.79 -7.54
C GLU A 96 8.44 -5.83 -7.72
N HIS A 97 8.62 -4.91 -6.78
CA HIS A 97 9.64 -3.88 -6.82
C HIS A 97 10.06 -3.44 -5.41
N ARG A 98 11.20 -2.75 -5.34
CA ARG A 98 11.71 -2.09 -4.15
C ARG A 98 11.77 -0.60 -4.35
N LEU A 99 11.60 0.14 -3.27
CA LEU A 99 11.87 1.58 -3.23
C LEU A 99 13.11 1.84 -2.36
N ALA A 100 13.91 2.84 -2.75
CA ALA A 100 15.21 3.09 -2.13
C ALA A 100 15.13 3.56 -0.67
N GLY A 101 14.08 4.32 -0.32
CA GLY A 101 13.87 4.86 1.02
C GLY A 101 12.64 4.25 1.72
N GLU A 102 12.54 4.53 3.02
CA GLU A 102 11.29 4.31 3.74
C GLU A 102 10.16 5.12 3.09
N TRP A 103 8.97 4.56 3.04
CA TRP A 103 7.81 5.24 2.49
C TRP A 103 6.55 4.86 3.25
N VAL A 104 5.51 5.67 3.12
CA VAL A 104 4.22 5.40 3.77
C VAL A 104 3.10 5.36 2.75
N LEU A 105 2.22 4.37 2.91
CA LEU A 105 0.96 4.25 2.21
C LEU A 105 -0.15 4.75 3.13
N CYS A 106 -0.88 5.78 2.71
CA CYS A 106 -2.04 6.32 3.41
C CYS A 106 -3.29 6.03 2.58
N VAL A 107 -4.18 5.16 3.06
CA VAL A 107 -5.45 4.90 2.39
C VAL A 107 -6.50 5.89 2.91
N VAL A 108 -7.01 6.72 2.01
CA VAL A 108 -8.00 7.78 2.33
C VAL A 108 -9.42 7.32 2.04
N ALA A 109 -9.61 6.58 0.96
CA ALA A 109 -10.91 5.98 0.60
C ALA A 109 -10.69 4.66 -0.15
N GLY A 110 -11.66 3.76 -0.08
CA GLY A 110 -11.60 2.47 -0.76
C GLY A 110 -10.65 1.48 -0.10
N ARG A 111 -10.11 0.56 -0.90
CA ARG A 111 -9.27 -0.56 -0.44
C ARG A 111 -8.15 -0.84 -1.44
N VAL A 112 -7.04 -1.33 -0.93
CA VAL A 112 -5.91 -1.81 -1.73
C VAL A 112 -5.22 -2.95 -0.99
N GLN A 113 -4.77 -3.95 -1.70
CA GLN A 113 -3.91 -4.98 -1.14
C GLN A 113 -2.46 -4.64 -1.43
N ILE A 114 -1.65 -4.53 -0.37
CA ILE A 114 -0.20 -4.47 -0.48
C ILE A 114 0.38 -5.81 -0.06
N SER A 115 1.19 -6.40 -0.92
CA SER A 115 1.89 -7.65 -0.66
C SER A 115 3.36 -7.38 -0.43
N LEU A 116 3.86 -7.78 0.73
CA LEU A 116 5.22 -7.55 1.22
C LEU A 116 5.96 -8.87 1.23
N HIS A 117 7.02 -8.97 0.43
CA HIS A 117 7.79 -10.20 0.26
C HIS A 117 9.03 -10.16 1.15
N VAL A 118 9.04 -10.95 2.22
CA VAL A 118 10.12 -10.99 3.21
C VAL A 118 10.63 -12.41 3.37
N GLY A 119 11.84 -12.66 2.89
CA GLY A 119 12.42 -14.02 2.90
C GLY A 119 11.56 -14.99 2.10
N ASP A 120 11.16 -16.09 2.73
CA ASP A 120 10.34 -17.13 2.11
C ASP A 120 8.83 -16.89 2.24
N TYR A 121 8.43 -15.77 2.85
CA TYR A 121 7.04 -15.46 3.16
C TYR A 121 6.52 -14.23 2.42
N LEU A 122 5.24 -14.28 2.12
CA LEU A 122 4.47 -13.15 1.61
C LEU A 122 3.47 -12.71 2.67
N TYR A 123 3.48 -11.42 2.98
CA TYR A 123 2.55 -10.78 3.90
C TYR A 123 1.60 -9.88 3.09
N SER A 124 0.41 -10.40 2.78
CA SER A 124 -0.61 -9.64 2.03
C SER A 124 -1.52 -8.89 2.99
N VAL A 125 -1.42 -7.57 2.98
CA VAL A 125 -2.22 -6.68 3.83
C VAL A 125 -3.30 -6.04 2.98
N LEU A 126 -4.56 -6.38 3.26
CA LEU A 126 -5.69 -5.63 2.73
C LEU A 126 -5.88 -4.38 3.59
N CYS A 127 -5.49 -3.24 3.05
CA CYS A 127 -5.66 -1.95 3.67
C CYS A 127 -6.98 -1.32 3.23
N GLU A 128 -7.66 -0.66 4.15
CA GLU A 128 -8.89 0.07 3.90
C GLU A 128 -8.79 1.52 4.38
N ARG A 129 -9.87 2.28 4.21
CA ARG A 129 -9.94 3.67 4.67
C ARG A 129 -9.35 3.83 6.07
N ASP A 130 -8.53 4.84 6.23
CA ASP A 130 -7.83 5.26 7.45
C ASP A 130 -6.61 4.43 7.83
N ASP A 131 -6.30 3.37 7.11
CA ASP A 131 -5.08 2.59 7.35
C ASP A 131 -3.84 3.34 6.85
N ARG A 132 -2.77 3.24 7.62
CA ARG A 132 -1.44 3.80 7.35
C ARG A 132 -0.40 2.70 7.50
N LEU A 133 0.39 2.48 6.47
CA LEU A 133 1.42 1.46 6.46
C LEU A 133 2.77 2.09 6.14
N VAL A 134 3.70 2.01 7.09
CA VAL A 134 5.08 2.50 6.89
C VAL A 134 5.95 1.32 6.53
N VAL A 135 6.51 1.37 5.32
CA VAL A 135 7.30 0.29 4.73
C VAL A 135 8.78 0.65 4.77
N PRO A 136 9.64 -0.24 5.31
CA PRO A 136 11.08 -0.02 5.33
C PRO A 136 11.69 0.11 3.93
N ALA A 137 12.81 0.83 3.83
CA ALA A 137 13.61 0.91 2.62
C ALA A 137 14.01 -0.47 2.09
N GLY A 138 13.93 -0.67 0.80
CA GLY A 138 14.40 -1.88 0.13
C GLY A 138 13.52 -3.13 0.29
N MET A 139 12.35 -3.02 0.91
CA MET A 139 11.43 -4.15 1.04
C MET A 139 10.68 -4.40 -0.27
N ALA A 140 10.80 -5.61 -0.82
CA ALA A 140 10.11 -6.02 -2.03
C ALA A 140 8.59 -6.09 -1.79
N HIS A 141 7.81 -5.52 -2.70
CA HIS A 141 6.36 -5.43 -2.56
C HIS A 141 5.68 -5.19 -3.90
N TRP A 142 4.35 -5.31 -3.90
CA TRP A 142 3.48 -4.83 -4.97
C TRP A 142 2.13 -4.36 -4.42
N LEU A 143 1.46 -3.52 -5.19
CA LEU A 143 0.13 -3.00 -4.89
C LEU A 143 -0.88 -3.57 -5.88
N ASP A 144 -1.93 -4.20 -5.36
CA ASP A 144 -3.02 -4.76 -6.14
C ASP A 144 -4.33 -4.05 -5.77
N MET A 145 -4.93 -3.40 -6.73
CA MET A 145 -6.18 -2.65 -6.57
C MET A 145 -7.41 -3.41 -7.05
N GLY A 146 -7.21 -4.66 -7.53
CA GLY A 146 -8.26 -5.49 -8.08
C GLY A 146 -8.70 -5.09 -9.49
N GLU A 147 -9.68 -5.83 -10.03
CA GLU A 147 -10.20 -5.60 -11.37
C GLU A 147 -11.10 -4.35 -11.48
N ARG A 148 -11.71 -3.96 -10.37
CA ARG A 148 -12.59 -2.77 -10.28
C ARG A 148 -12.07 -1.82 -9.21
N PRO A 149 -10.95 -1.14 -9.48
CA PRO A 149 -10.32 -0.29 -8.48
C PRO A 149 -11.21 0.87 -8.10
N ARG A 150 -11.33 1.07 -6.79
CA ARG A 150 -12.00 2.22 -6.21
C ARG A 150 -11.23 2.65 -4.98
N ILE A 151 -10.31 3.58 -5.16
CA ILE A 151 -9.36 3.96 -4.14
C ILE A 151 -8.92 5.42 -4.26
N VAL A 152 -8.71 6.03 -3.12
CA VAL A 152 -7.85 7.20 -2.97
C VAL A 152 -6.79 6.86 -1.94
N ALA A 153 -5.54 6.93 -2.34
CA ALA A 153 -4.40 6.74 -1.46
C ALA A 153 -3.30 7.75 -1.76
N MET A 154 -2.48 8.00 -0.76
CA MET A 154 -1.26 8.80 -0.90
C MET A 154 -0.06 7.93 -0.57
N ARG A 155 1.05 8.13 -1.29
CA ARG A 155 2.35 7.61 -0.90
C ARG A 155 3.27 8.77 -0.62
N LEU A 156 3.94 8.75 0.54
CA LEU A 156 4.95 9.73 0.89
C LEU A 156 6.31 9.05 0.92
N PHE A 157 7.31 9.71 0.36
CA PHE A 157 8.65 9.16 0.15
C PHE A 157 9.71 9.97 0.89
N THR A 158 10.70 9.29 1.45
CA THR A 158 11.84 9.91 2.14
C THR A 158 12.99 10.30 1.20
N ASP A 159 12.92 9.86 -0.05
CA ASP A 159 13.87 10.19 -1.10
C ASP A 159 13.15 11.01 -2.18
N ALA A 160 13.78 12.04 -2.72
CA ALA A 160 13.24 12.87 -3.81
C ALA A 160 12.91 12.05 -5.08
N TYR A 161 13.57 10.91 -5.24
CA TYR A 161 13.30 9.95 -6.31
C TYR A 161 12.76 8.62 -5.77
N GLY A 162 12.25 8.63 -4.54
CA GLY A 162 11.78 7.44 -3.84
C GLY A 162 10.63 6.69 -4.51
N TRP A 163 9.92 7.35 -5.42
CA TRP A 163 8.87 6.76 -6.24
C TRP A 163 9.39 5.85 -7.36
N ARG A 164 10.69 5.90 -7.69
CA ARG A 164 11.29 5.10 -8.76
C ARG A 164 11.37 3.63 -8.34
N PRO A 165 10.69 2.72 -9.08
CA PRO A 165 10.75 1.31 -8.75
C PRO A 165 12.07 0.68 -9.19
N ASP A 166 12.65 -0.15 -8.31
CA ASP A 166 13.67 -1.13 -8.64
C ASP A 166 12.99 -2.49 -8.73
N TYR A 167 12.76 -2.96 -9.95
CA TYR A 167 11.98 -4.17 -10.19
C TYR A 167 12.74 -5.43 -9.81
N VAL A 168 12.03 -6.37 -9.18
CA VAL A 168 12.52 -7.71 -8.85
C VAL A 168 12.15 -8.65 -10.00
N GLU A 169 13.15 -9.32 -10.55
CA GLU A 169 12.95 -10.28 -11.64
C GLU A 169 13.45 -11.68 -11.24
N PRO A 170 12.63 -12.74 -11.44
CA PRO A 170 11.22 -12.69 -11.85
C PRO A 170 10.30 -12.13 -10.76
N SER A 171 9.23 -11.44 -11.17
CA SER A 171 8.24 -10.92 -10.24
C SER A 171 7.41 -12.06 -9.62
N ALA A 172 7.23 -12.03 -8.30
CA ALA A 172 6.49 -13.08 -7.60
C ALA A 172 4.96 -12.91 -7.66
N HIS A 173 4.45 -11.76 -8.08
CA HIS A 173 3.03 -11.42 -7.96
C HIS A 173 2.09 -12.43 -8.65
N GLU A 174 2.50 -13.01 -9.79
CA GLU A 174 1.68 -13.98 -10.54
C GLU A 174 1.53 -15.33 -9.84
N ARG A 175 2.38 -15.62 -8.85
CA ARG A 175 2.37 -16.90 -8.13
C ARG A 175 1.42 -16.90 -6.92
N PHE A 176 0.95 -15.76 -6.50
CA PHE A 176 0.10 -15.59 -5.34
C PHE A 176 -1.31 -15.11 -5.72
N PRO A 177 -2.32 -15.35 -4.87
CA PRO A 177 -3.67 -14.90 -5.14
C PRO A 177 -3.76 -13.38 -5.33
N SER A 178 -4.46 -12.95 -6.37
CA SER A 178 -4.76 -11.55 -6.62
C SER A 178 -5.90 -11.04 -5.74
N PHE A 179 -5.99 -9.75 -5.60
CA PHE A 179 -7.08 -9.08 -4.90
C PHE A 179 -8.32 -9.05 -5.80
N GLU A 180 -9.41 -9.65 -5.34
CA GLU A 180 -10.65 -9.75 -6.12
C GLU A 180 -11.57 -8.50 -6.00
N GLY A 181 -11.18 -7.50 -5.24
CA GLY A 181 -11.91 -6.21 -5.11
C GLY A 181 -12.93 -6.13 -4.00
#